data_582f4eeb558d92a4a902728e7bb0eed7
#
_entry.id   582f4eeb558d92a4a902728e7bb0eed7
#
_cell.length_a   1.000
_cell.length_b   1.000
_cell.length_c   1.000
_cell.angle_alpha   90.00
_cell.angle_beta   90.00
_cell.angle_gamma   90.00
#
_symmetry.space_group_name_H-M   'P 1'
#
loop_
_entity.id
_entity.type
_entity.pdbx_description
1 polymer ?
#
loop_
_entity_poly.entity_id
_entity_poly.type
_entity_poly.pdbx_seq_one_letter_code
_entity_poly.pdbx_strand_id
1 'polypeptide(L)'
;MKLTANEVRLGTMALVAAMATQCVVAAAPVHLDRKGERWASATLHKMTLQEKIGQMFMVWAKVQFLNNESPEYLLLRDDINKYHVGGFGVTVLTEGSSLIESEPLEAAALTNHLQKDSPYPLIFAADFERGLSMRLAGATAFPAAMAFGATGDTKLAREFGRISAIESRAIGVQWNWFPVSDVNTNPANPIIDTRSFGDDPAQVGAMVAAYIEGAHAGGLLATAKHFPGHGDTDTDSHLALSLVPGNLDHLNTVELVPFRSAIAAGVDSVMIGHLIVPAIEPDPNRPATISSRVIQDLLQKQLGFRGVVVCDALDMAGLTHVFPGSEADVSRAAAVAAVRAGNDIVLIPGDLDAAYTGVLEAVKHGEIPQARIDRSVLKILRMKASVGLNASRFVELSNVERDVALPENVAISQSVADRAVTLVSDPGKLLPLETDLEAKLDAPRPSSVPASGQHAAQSSRIVAVILSDRPRGSDGGRAFANELRLRAPGATVFFVDPTNSGFIFNNVMEAVRDASRVIVVAESVPNPRRTTQGRAGGSAGLDVGPLQLLSAMVKSAASKTVVVGFGNPYTGGSIPGIETYVCTFSNTVVSAAGLARALFGEIPIHGRLPISIPGVASRGTGIDRNAVAAQVGGP
;
A
#
# COMPACT_ATOMS: atom_id res chain seq x y z
N MET A 1 40.47 -42.87 28.73
CA MET A 1 41.06 -41.88 27.79
C MET A 1 40.34 -40.57 28.07
N LYS A 2 41.02 -39.61 28.75
CA LYS A 2 40.42 -38.31 29.13
C LYS A 2 40.73 -37.33 28.00
N LEU A 3 39.70 -36.89 27.28
CA LEU A 3 39.83 -35.81 26.31
C LEU A 3 40.13 -34.50 27.03
N THR A 4 41.13 -33.75 26.56
CA THR A 4 41.57 -32.50 27.16
C THR A 4 40.59 -31.36 26.83
N ALA A 5 40.50 -30.37 27.72
CA ALA A 5 39.60 -29.22 27.63
C ALA A 5 39.75 -28.38 26.34
N ASN A 6 40.86 -28.53 25.61
CA ASN A 6 41.11 -27.85 24.32
C ASN A 6 40.42 -28.53 23.13
N GLU A 7 40.24 -29.83 23.16
CA GLU A 7 39.57 -30.55 22.07
C GLU A 7 38.04 -30.33 22.10
N VAL A 8 37.48 -30.11 23.28
CA VAL A 8 36.06 -29.75 23.44
C VAL A 8 35.79 -28.31 22.97
N ARG A 9 36.74 -27.38 23.14
CA ARG A 9 36.59 -26.00 22.64
C ARG A 9 36.71 -25.88 21.12
N LEU A 10 37.56 -26.66 20.47
CA LEU A 10 37.67 -26.67 19.02
C LEU A 10 36.43 -27.35 18.35
N GLY A 11 35.89 -28.40 18.97
CA GLY A 11 34.68 -29.06 18.49
C GLY A 11 33.43 -28.16 18.56
N THR A 12 33.31 -27.36 19.63
CA THR A 12 32.19 -26.42 19.82
C THR A 12 32.30 -25.19 18.90
N MET A 13 33.50 -24.70 18.63
CA MET A 13 33.70 -23.58 17.67
C MET A 13 33.45 -24.04 16.21
N ALA A 14 33.80 -25.27 15.86
CA ALA A 14 33.53 -25.80 14.51
C ALA A 14 32.03 -26.08 14.30
N LEU A 15 31.27 -26.45 15.34
CA LEU A 15 29.80 -26.64 15.24
C LEU A 15 29.05 -25.31 15.19
N VAL A 16 29.55 -24.26 15.88
CA VAL A 16 28.94 -22.91 15.84
C VAL A 16 29.28 -22.20 14.52
N ALA A 17 30.43 -22.47 13.91
CA ALA A 17 30.80 -21.93 12.60
C ALA A 17 30.05 -22.62 11.44
N ALA A 18 29.57 -23.86 11.61
CA ALA A 18 28.82 -24.59 10.59
C ALA A 18 27.29 -24.25 10.60
N MET A 19 26.78 -23.58 11.63
CA MET A 19 25.38 -23.12 11.68
C MET A 19 25.15 -21.70 11.14
N ALA A 20 26.20 -21.00 10.69
CA ALA A 20 26.13 -19.59 10.30
C ALA A 20 26.15 -19.32 8.79
N THR A 21 25.87 -20.32 7.95
CA THR A 21 25.76 -20.10 6.49
C THR A 21 24.62 -20.94 5.88
N GLN A 22 23.41 -20.77 6.40
CA GLN A 22 22.28 -20.92 5.50
C GLN A 22 22.24 -19.65 4.64
N CYS A 23 22.91 -19.71 3.48
CA CYS A 23 22.74 -18.69 2.47
C CYS A 23 21.25 -18.61 2.14
N VAL A 24 20.59 -17.54 2.56
CA VAL A 24 19.34 -17.09 1.95
C VAL A 24 19.65 -16.97 0.47
N VAL A 25 19.18 -17.91 -0.34
CA VAL A 25 19.24 -17.79 -1.80
C VAL A 25 18.18 -16.77 -2.15
N ALA A 26 18.49 -15.49 -1.95
CA ALA A 26 17.68 -14.40 -2.46
C ALA A 26 17.50 -14.61 -3.96
N ALA A 27 16.31 -14.31 -4.48
CA ALA A 27 16.08 -14.29 -5.92
C ALA A 27 17.17 -13.41 -6.58
N ALA A 28 17.63 -13.83 -7.76
CA ALA A 28 18.63 -13.03 -8.47
C ALA A 28 18.06 -11.63 -8.78
N PRO A 29 18.88 -10.57 -8.71
CA PRO A 29 18.46 -9.22 -9.06
C PRO A 29 17.85 -9.17 -10.46
N VAL A 30 16.93 -8.21 -10.68
CA VAL A 30 16.32 -7.99 -12.01
C VAL A 30 17.43 -7.72 -13.03
N HIS A 31 17.56 -8.60 -14.01
CA HIS A 31 18.59 -8.47 -15.04
C HIS A 31 18.25 -9.27 -16.29
N LEU A 32 18.28 -8.60 -17.43
CA LEU A 32 18.13 -9.26 -18.73
C LEU A 32 19.51 -9.62 -19.31
N ASP A 33 19.83 -10.91 -19.27
CA ASP A 33 21.06 -11.42 -19.86
C ASP A 33 20.91 -11.77 -21.35
N ARG A 34 22.04 -12.15 -22.01
CA ARG A 34 22.04 -12.53 -23.42
C ARG A 34 21.22 -13.79 -23.72
N LYS A 35 21.02 -14.69 -22.74
CA LYS A 35 20.19 -15.89 -22.92
C LYS A 35 18.73 -15.52 -22.89
N GLY A 36 18.34 -14.66 -21.96
CA GLY A 36 16.99 -14.10 -21.88
C GLY A 36 16.61 -13.32 -23.14
N GLU A 37 17.51 -12.49 -23.67
CA GLU A 37 17.28 -11.75 -24.92
C GLU A 37 17.05 -12.67 -26.12
N ARG A 38 17.88 -13.72 -26.25
CA ARG A 38 17.69 -14.73 -27.30
C ARG A 38 16.41 -15.52 -27.15
N TRP A 39 16.06 -15.88 -25.89
CA TRP A 39 14.81 -16.56 -25.59
C TRP A 39 13.61 -15.70 -25.97
N ALA A 40 13.59 -14.43 -25.58
CA ALA A 40 12.50 -13.51 -25.89
C ALA A 40 12.29 -13.36 -27.40
N SER A 41 13.37 -13.14 -28.15
CA SER A 41 13.31 -13.04 -29.62
C SER A 41 12.85 -14.32 -30.27
N ALA A 42 13.40 -15.49 -29.89
CA ALA A 42 13.04 -16.80 -30.44
C ALA A 42 11.58 -17.18 -30.12
N THR A 43 11.11 -16.85 -28.92
CA THR A 43 9.72 -17.09 -28.50
C THR A 43 8.75 -16.23 -29.31
N LEU A 44 9.04 -14.95 -29.48
CA LEU A 44 8.23 -14.05 -30.32
C LEU A 44 8.05 -14.58 -31.75
N HIS A 45 9.11 -15.09 -32.34
CA HIS A 45 9.07 -15.65 -33.72
C HIS A 45 8.22 -16.92 -33.84
N LYS A 46 8.07 -17.69 -32.76
CA LYS A 46 7.28 -18.93 -32.77
C LYS A 46 5.79 -18.68 -32.51
N MET A 47 5.46 -17.56 -31.90
CA MET A 47 4.08 -17.23 -31.53
C MET A 47 3.22 -16.88 -32.72
N THR A 48 2.00 -17.42 -32.77
CA THR A 48 0.92 -16.98 -33.65
C THR A 48 0.47 -15.56 -33.28
N LEU A 49 -0.30 -14.92 -34.15
CA LEU A 49 -0.88 -13.60 -33.86
C LEU A 49 -1.79 -13.64 -32.62
N GLN A 50 -2.58 -14.71 -32.48
CA GLN A 50 -3.48 -14.93 -31.36
C GLN A 50 -2.72 -15.02 -30.04
N GLU A 51 -1.66 -15.83 -29.98
CA GLU A 51 -0.81 -15.95 -28.80
C GLU A 51 -0.12 -14.62 -28.46
N LYS A 52 0.38 -13.88 -29.44
CA LYS A 52 0.98 -12.56 -29.26
C LYS A 52 0.01 -11.58 -28.63
N ILE A 53 -1.21 -11.51 -29.15
CA ILE A 53 -2.24 -10.63 -28.60
C ILE A 53 -2.58 -11.03 -27.16
N GLY A 54 -2.72 -12.34 -26.91
CA GLY A 54 -2.99 -12.85 -25.56
C GLY A 54 -1.93 -12.42 -24.53
N GLN A 55 -0.65 -12.40 -24.91
CA GLN A 55 0.43 -11.95 -24.02
C GLN A 55 0.28 -10.49 -23.56
N MET A 56 -0.50 -9.69 -24.27
CA MET A 56 -0.77 -8.29 -23.90
C MET A 56 -1.92 -8.15 -22.90
N PHE A 57 -2.60 -9.22 -22.50
CA PHE A 57 -3.70 -9.19 -21.54
C PHE A 57 -3.30 -9.78 -20.20
N MET A 58 -3.75 -9.11 -19.12
CA MET A 58 -3.69 -9.61 -17.75
C MET A 58 -5.06 -9.50 -17.11
N VAL A 59 -5.47 -10.52 -16.36
CA VAL A 59 -6.75 -10.62 -15.66
C VAL A 59 -6.53 -10.97 -14.18
N TRP A 60 -7.58 -10.90 -13.34
CA TRP A 60 -7.46 -11.24 -11.93
C TRP A 60 -7.35 -12.74 -11.68
N ALA A 61 -6.44 -13.13 -10.81
CA ALA A 61 -6.45 -14.41 -10.10
C ALA A 61 -6.67 -14.13 -8.60
N LYS A 62 -7.81 -14.57 -8.08
CA LYS A 62 -8.15 -14.41 -6.66
C LYS A 62 -7.56 -15.57 -5.87
N VAL A 63 -6.69 -15.27 -4.91
CA VAL A 63 -6.05 -16.28 -4.06
C VAL A 63 -7.06 -16.89 -3.11
N GLN A 64 -7.28 -18.16 -3.29
CA GLN A 64 -8.07 -19.04 -2.43
C GLN A 64 -7.76 -20.48 -2.82
N PHE A 65 -8.10 -21.43 -1.97
CA PHE A 65 -8.07 -22.83 -2.38
C PHE A 65 -9.07 -23.07 -3.51
N LEU A 66 -8.58 -23.54 -4.65
CA LEU A 66 -9.39 -23.87 -5.81
C LEU A 66 -9.20 -25.36 -6.18
N ASN A 67 -10.28 -26.11 -6.18
CA ASN A 67 -10.28 -27.45 -6.78
C ASN A 67 -10.10 -27.31 -8.30
N ASN A 68 -9.32 -28.20 -8.91
CA ASN A 68 -9.01 -28.16 -10.36
C ASN A 68 -10.24 -28.29 -11.26
N GLU A 69 -11.37 -28.75 -10.73
CA GLU A 69 -12.65 -28.87 -11.43
C GLU A 69 -13.67 -27.77 -10.98
N SER A 70 -13.26 -26.83 -10.12
CA SER A 70 -14.14 -25.74 -9.73
C SER A 70 -14.36 -24.79 -10.91
N PRO A 71 -15.57 -24.17 -11.03
CA PRO A 71 -15.83 -23.22 -12.10
C PRO A 71 -14.82 -22.07 -12.15
N GLU A 72 -14.38 -21.58 -10.99
CA GLU A 72 -13.42 -20.49 -10.87
C GLU A 72 -12.05 -20.88 -11.44
N TYR A 73 -11.56 -22.10 -11.15
CA TYR A 73 -10.29 -22.59 -11.71
C TYR A 73 -10.39 -22.82 -13.22
N LEU A 74 -11.52 -23.38 -13.66
CA LEU A 74 -11.76 -23.64 -15.09
C LEU A 74 -11.77 -22.32 -15.88
N LEU A 75 -12.31 -21.23 -15.35
CA LEU A 75 -12.23 -19.90 -15.97
C LEU A 75 -10.79 -19.43 -16.14
N LEU A 76 -9.96 -19.52 -15.09
CA LEU A 76 -8.54 -19.14 -15.17
C LEU A 76 -7.77 -20.00 -16.19
N ARG A 77 -8.11 -21.30 -16.27
CA ARG A 77 -7.53 -22.22 -17.27
C ARG A 77 -7.99 -21.88 -18.69
N ASP A 78 -9.23 -21.45 -18.86
CA ASP A 78 -9.74 -20.99 -20.15
C ASP A 78 -9.07 -19.68 -20.60
N ASP A 79 -8.81 -18.75 -19.67
CA ASP A 79 -8.03 -17.54 -19.96
C ASP A 79 -6.63 -17.87 -20.51
N ILE A 80 -6.00 -18.92 -19.98
CA ILE A 80 -4.71 -19.42 -20.46
C ILE A 80 -4.84 -20.09 -21.81
N ASN A 81 -5.79 -21.02 -21.98
CA ASN A 81 -5.84 -21.91 -23.14
C ASN A 81 -6.53 -21.27 -24.35
N LYS A 82 -7.58 -20.49 -24.12
CA LYS A 82 -8.36 -19.85 -25.18
C LYS A 82 -7.77 -18.50 -25.60
N TYR A 83 -7.39 -17.68 -24.61
CA TYR A 83 -6.94 -16.31 -24.87
C TYR A 83 -5.42 -16.14 -24.77
N HIS A 84 -4.68 -17.13 -24.25
CA HIS A 84 -3.22 -17.10 -24.10
C HIS A 84 -2.72 -15.90 -23.29
N VAL A 85 -3.44 -15.53 -22.21
CA VAL A 85 -3.09 -14.36 -21.39
C VAL A 85 -1.64 -14.35 -20.95
N GLY A 86 -1.02 -13.18 -20.93
CA GLY A 86 0.39 -13.01 -20.58
C GLY A 86 0.68 -13.19 -19.10
N GLY A 87 -0.31 -13.03 -18.24
CA GLY A 87 -0.17 -13.13 -16.80
C GLY A 87 -1.44 -12.81 -16.05
N PHE A 88 -1.32 -12.76 -14.73
CA PHE A 88 -2.43 -12.49 -13.82
C PHE A 88 -2.08 -11.42 -12.80
N GLY A 89 -3.07 -10.59 -12.47
CA GLY A 89 -3.08 -9.79 -11.26
C GLY A 89 -3.49 -10.66 -10.07
N VAL A 90 -2.62 -10.81 -9.08
CA VAL A 90 -2.91 -11.57 -7.87
C VAL A 90 -3.65 -10.67 -6.88
N THR A 91 -4.85 -11.07 -6.49
CA THR A 91 -5.68 -10.38 -5.51
C THR A 91 -6.38 -11.38 -4.59
N VAL A 92 -7.25 -10.90 -3.72
CA VAL A 92 -8.03 -11.74 -2.79
C VAL A 92 -9.52 -11.48 -2.98
N LEU A 93 -10.35 -12.31 -2.36
CA LEU A 93 -11.80 -12.11 -2.33
C LEU A 93 -12.14 -10.82 -1.59
N THR A 94 -13.31 -10.27 -1.89
CA THR A 94 -13.84 -9.09 -1.20
C THR A 94 -15.23 -9.39 -0.65
N GLU A 95 -15.49 -8.95 0.59
CA GLU A 95 -16.83 -8.89 1.16
C GLU A 95 -17.20 -7.41 1.35
N GLY A 96 -18.10 -6.90 0.50
CA GLY A 96 -18.37 -5.47 0.43
C GLY A 96 -17.10 -4.68 0.06
N SER A 97 -16.65 -3.79 0.94
CA SER A 97 -15.42 -3.00 0.76
C SER A 97 -14.19 -3.61 1.46
N SER A 98 -14.35 -4.74 2.16
CA SER A 98 -13.26 -5.39 2.89
C SER A 98 -12.58 -6.45 2.05
N LEU A 99 -11.26 -6.51 2.14
CA LEU A 99 -10.47 -7.61 1.59
C LEU A 99 -10.54 -8.80 2.56
N ILE A 100 -10.76 -10.00 2.01
CA ILE A 100 -10.64 -11.24 2.76
C ILE A 100 -9.23 -11.76 2.49
N GLU A 101 -8.32 -11.54 3.45
CA GLU A 101 -6.94 -11.98 3.31
C GLU A 101 -6.88 -13.50 3.13
N SER A 102 -5.96 -13.95 2.29
CA SER A 102 -5.63 -15.34 2.07
C SER A 102 -4.24 -15.66 2.62
N GLU A 103 -3.76 -16.86 2.40
CA GLU A 103 -2.49 -17.35 2.95
C GLU A 103 -1.39 -17.36 1.88
N PRO A 104 -0.12 -17.04 2.23
CA PRO A 104 0.99 -17.08 1.28
C PRO A 104 1.21 -18.43 0.59
N LEU A 105 0.97 -19.54 1.30
CA LEU A 105 1.06 -20.90 0.72
C LEU A 105 0.00 -21.15 -0.35
N GLU A 106 -1.22 -20.65 -0.15
CA GLU A 106 -2.29 -20.74 -1.17
C GLU A 106 -1.92 -19.95 -2.43
N ALA A 107 -1.33 -18.75 -2.24
CA ALA A 107 -0.85 -17.95 -3.36
C ALA A 107 0.24 -18.68 -4.16
N ALA A 108 1.24 -19.26 -3.48
CA ALA A 108 2.32 -20.02 -4.12
C ALA A 108 1.79 -21.27 -4.84
N ALA A 109 0.84 -21.98 -4.26
CA ALA A 109 0.21 -23.14 -4.89
C ALA A 109 -0.57 -22.72 -6.14
N LEU A 110 -1.38 -21.66 -6.07
CA LEU A 110 -2.16 -21.17 -7.21
C LEU A 110 -1.25 -20.71 -8.35
N THR A 111 -0.21 -19.91 -8.08
CA THR A 111 0.72 -19.45 -9.12
C THR A 111 1.42 -20.63 -9.80
N ASN A 112 1.85 -21.66 -9.06
CA ASN A 112 2.42 -22.88 -9.61
C ASN A 112 1.43 -23.67 -10.50
N HIS A 113 0.17 -23.79 -10.08
CA HIS A 113 -0.85 -24.48 -10.87
C HIS A 113 -1.09 -23.77 -12.20
N LEU A 114 -1.27 -22.46 -12.20
CA LEU A 114 -1.47 -21.67 -13.42
C LEU A 114 -0.23 -21.69 -14.34
N GLN A 115 0.99 -21.65 -13.76
CA GLN A 115 2.22 -21.82 -14.53
C GLN A 115 2.30 -23.17 -15.24
N LYS A 116 1.80 -24.24 -14.60
CA LYS A 116 1.80 -25.58 -15.18
C LYS A 116 0.87 -25.68 -16.40
N ASP A 117 -0.28 -25.01 -16.34
CA ASP A 117 -1.28 -25.06 -17.41
C ASP A 117 -0.93 -24.20 -18.62
N SER A 118 0.05 -23.29 -18.49
CA SER A 118 0.42 -22.38 -19.58
C SER A 118 1.58 -22.89 -20.44
N PRO A 119 1.47 -22.78 -21.78
CA PRO A 119 2.59 -23.11 -22.69
C PRO A 119 3.74 -22.09 -22.57
N TYR A 120 3.43 -20.85 -22.27
CA TYR A 120 4.39 -19.76 -22.06
C TYR A 120 4.47 -19.37 -20.58
N PRO A 121 5.63 -18.94 -20.05
CA PRO A 121 5.69 -18.46 -18.68
C PRO A 121 4.70 -17.33 -18.45
N LEU A 122 3.87 -17.45 -17.42
CA LEU A 122 2.99 -16.39 -16.95
C LEU A 122 3.76 -15.41 -16.07
N ILE A 123 3.43 -14.12 -16.14
CA ILE A 123 3.91 -13.15 -15.16
C ILE A 123 2.79 -12.87 -14.15
N PHE A 124 3.12 -12.94 -12.86
CA PHE A 124 2.19 -12.59 -11.80
C PHE A 124 2.55 -11.23 -11.23
N ALA A 125 1.55 -10.37 -11.10
CA ALA A 125 1.68 -9.04 -10.53
C ALA A 125 0.66 -8.82 -9.41
N ALA A 126 0.89 -7.84 -8.54
CA ALA A 126 -0.05 -7.50 -7.49
C ALA A 126 0.11 -6.04 -7.05
N ASP A 127 -0.95 -5.50 -6.39
CA ASP A 127 -0.87 -4.25 -5.63
C ASP A 127 -0.42 -4.55 -4.20
N PHE A 128 0.87 -4.59 -3.98
CA PHE A 128 1.48 -4.74 -2.67
C PHE A 128 2.05 -3.39 -2.18
N GLU A 129 1.21 -2.36 -2.14
CA GLU A 129 1.58 -0.99 -1.73
C GLU A 129 2.00 -0.88 -0.26
N ARG A 130 1.74 -1.90 0.54
CA ARG A 130 2.15 -2.04 1.95
C ARG A 130 2.80 -3.42 2.21
N GLY A 131 3.47 -3.98 1.20
CA GLY A 131 3.99 -5.35 1.23
C GLY A 131 2.89 -6.40 1.03
N LEU A 132 3.27 -7.68 1.13
CA LEU A 132 2.35 -8.80 0.92
C LEU A 132 1.15 -8.79 1.87
N SER A 133 1.34 -8.31 3.10
CA SER A 133 0.29 -8.24 4.11
C SER A 133 -0.93 -7.41 3.70
N MET A 134 -0.84 -6.63 2.62
CA MET A 134 -2.00 -5.94 2.06
C MET A 134 -3.04 -6.92 1.49
N ARG A 135 -2.64 -8.15 1.19
CA ARG A 135 -3.49 -9.19 0.58
C ARG A 135 -3.39 -10.53 1.31
N LEU A 136 -2.26 -10.85 1.93
CA LEU A 136 -1.95 -12.17 2.45
C LEU A 136 -1.61 -12.09 3.94
N ALA A 137 -2.38 -12.82 4.75
CA ALA A 137 -2.19 -12.88 6.19
C ALA A 137 -0.80 -13.42 6.57
N GLY A 138 -0.27 -12.97 7.68
CA GLY A 138 1.01 -13.46 8.22
C GLY A 138 2.27 -12.96 7.51
N ALA A 139 2.16 -12.19 6.42
CA ALA A 139 3.31 -11.55 5.77
C ALA A 139 3.77 -10.28 6.50
N THR A 140 4.95 -9.74 6.15
CA THR A 140 5.46 -8.50 6.76
C THR A 140 4.52 -7.32 6.43
N ALA A 141 3.94 -6.72 7.47
CA ALA A 141 3.03 -5.59 7.36
C ALA A 141 3.80 -4.27 7.39
N PHE A 142 3.84 -3.54 6.29
CA PHE A 142 4.42 -2.20 6.24
C PHE A 142 3.37 -1.11 6.44
N PRO A 143 3.75 0.05 7.02
CA PRO A 143 2.89 1.23 6.99
C PRO A 143 2.75 1.77 5.55
N ALA A 144 1.77 2.66 5.34
CA ALA A 144 1.56 3.30 4.04
C ALA A 144 2.74 4.20 3.63
N ALA A 145 2.84 4.51 2.34
CA ALA A 145 3.97 5.24 1.77
C ALA A 145 4.25 6.60 2.45
N MET A 146 3.21 7.33 2.87
CA MET A 146 3.36 8.61 3.56
C MET A 146 4.12 8.49 4.90
N ALA A 147 4.04 7.34 5.56
CA ALA A 147 4.83 7.09 6.77
C ALA A 147 6.35 7.06 6.48
N PHE A 148 6.76 6.53 5.34
CA PHE A 148 8.15 6.60 4.91
C PHE A 148 8.57 8.05 4.63
N GLY A 149 7.69 8.84 3.99
CA GLY A 149 7.90 10.28 3.81
C GLY A 149 8.16 11.01 5.15
N ALA A 150 7.40 10.65 6.19
CA ALA A 150 7.55 11.24 7.53
C ALA A 150 8.88 10.88 8.19
N THR A 151 9.50 9.73 7.86
CA THR A 151 10.85 9.39 8.34
C THR A 151 11.95 10.18 7.64
N GLY A 152 11.71 10.64 6.40
CA GLY A 152 12.72 11.27 5.55
C GLY A 152 13.89 10.36 5.14
N ASP A 153 13.84 9.07 5.42
CA ASP A 153 14.95 8.12 5.25
C ASP A 153 14.74 7.18 4.06
N THR A 154 15.38 7.50 2.95
CA THR A 154 15.32 6.69 1.71
C THR A 154 15.88 5.27 1.88
N LYS A 155 16.73 5.01 2.88
CA LYS A 155 17.22 3.66 3.15
C LYS A 155 16.09 2.74 3.59
N LEU A 156 15.12 3.27 4.35
CA LEU A 156 13.94 2.50 4.75
C LEU A 156 13.03 2.18 3.55
N ALA A 157 12.87 3.12 2.60
CA ALA A 157 12.14 2.85 1.36
C ALA A 157 12.84 1.78 0.50
N ARG A 158 14.18 1.77 0.46
CA ARG A 158 14.97 0.73 -0.21
C ARG A 158 14.78 -0.64 0.45
N GLU A 159 14.84 -0.71 1.79
CA GLU A 159 14.58 -1.96 2.52
C GLU A 159 13.15 -2.45 2.32
N PHE A 160 12.19 -1.55 2.27
CA PHE A 160 10.80 -1.90 1.92
C PHE A 160 10.73 -2.57 0.54
N GLY A 161 11.37 -2.00 -0.48
CA GLY A 161 11.45 -2.62 -1.81
C GLY A 161 12.09 -4.01 -1.77
N ARG A 162 13.22 -4.15 -1.07
CA ARG A 162 13.95 -5.42 -0.94
C ARG A 162 13.11 -6.50 -0.24
N ILE A 163 12.47 -6.16 0.86
CA ILE A 163 11.64 -7.10 1.63
C ILE A 163 10.40 -7.51 0.84
N SER A 164 9.70 -6.54 0.24
CA SER A 164 8.57 -6.81 -0.64
C SER A 164 8.96 -7.74 -1.79
N ALA A 165 10.18 -7.59 -2.32
CA ALA A 165 10.67 -8.44 -3.39
C ALA A 165 10.89 -9.89 -2.93
N ILE A 166 11.59 -10.09 -1.82
CA ILE A 166 11.87 -11.43 -1.28
C ILE A 166 10.56 -12.19 -1.02
N GLU A 167 9.63 -11.55 -0.33
CA GLU A 167 8.34 -12.17 0.01
C GLU A 167 7.47 -12.43 -1.24
N SER A 168 7.40 -11.46 -2.18
CA SER A 168 6.66 -11.64 -3.44
C SER A 168 7.21 -12.78 -4.28
N ARG A 169 8.54 -12.88 -4.37
CA ARG A 169 9.21 -13.96 -5.12
C ARG A 169 8.97 -15.33 -4.51
N ALA A 170 8.87 -15.44 -3.18
CA ALA A 170 8.58 -16.67 -2.48
C ALA A 170 7.22 -17.26 -2.85
N ILE A 171 6.23 -16.43 -3.19
CA ILE A 171 4.87 -16.84 -3.58
C ILE A 171 4.64 -16.88 -5.10
N GLY A 172 5.70 -16.70 -5.90
CA GLY A 172 5.59 -16.74 -7.35
C GLY A 172 5.08 -15.45 -8.01
N VAL A 173 5.09 -14.31 -7.32
CA VAL A 173 4.81 -12.97 -7.86
C VAL A 173 6.14 -12.31 -8.25
N GLN A 174 6.22 -11.82 -9.50
CA GLN A 174 7.45 -11.25 -10.07
C GLN A 174 7.35 -9.75 -10.27
N TRP A 175 6.17 -9.15 -10.15
CA TRP A 175 5.94 -7.76 -10.50
C TRP A 175 5.02 -7.09 -9.47
N ASN A 176 5.43 -5.95 -8.93
CA ASN A 176 4.59 -5.14 -8.05
C ASN A 176 4.11 -3.88 -8.77
N TRP A 177 2.82 -3.62 -8.74
CA TRP A 177 2.24 -2.36 -9.23
C TRP A 177 2.40 -1.26 -8.17
N PHE A 178 3.65 -1.00 -7.83
CA PHE A 178 4.13 0.01 -6.89
C PHE A 178 5.59 0.36 -7.26
N PRO A 179 6.08 1.60 -7.06
CA PRO A 179 5.58 2.62 -6.13
C PRO A 179 4.56 3.58 -6.74
N VAL A 180 3.67 4.11 -5.86
CA VAL A 180 2.87 5.29 -6.16
C VAL A 180 3.81 6.49 -6.28
N SER A 181 3.81 7.11 -7.45
CA SER A 181 4.70 8.23 -7.81
C SER A 181 3.95 9.57 -7.85
N ASP A 182 2.69 9.56 -7.43
CA ASP A 182 1.85 10.75 -7.35
C ASP A 182 2.31 11.66 -6.21
N VAL A 183 2.31 12.97 -6.43
CA VAL A 183 2.64 13.99 -5.42
C VAL A 183 1.34 14.51 -4.80
N ASN A 184 1.10 14.26 -3.52
CA ASN A 184 -0.18 14.55 -2.87
C ASN A 184 -0.34 16.04 -2.54
N THR A 185 -0.42 16.89 -3.54
CA THR A 185 -0.55 18.35 -3.39
C THR A 185 -1.96 18.80 -3.01
N ASN A 186 -2.98 17.98 -3.28
CA ASN A 186 -4.36 18.27 -2.94
C ASN A 186 -4.79 17.51 -1.66
N PRO A 187 -4.98 18.20 -0.53
CA PRO A 187 -5.47 17.58 0.71
C PRO A 187 -6.86 16.94 0.61
N ALA A 188 -7.65 17.34 -0.41
CA ALA A 188 -8.97 16.78 -0.67
C ALA A 188 -8.93 15.57 -1.61
N ASN A 189 -7.75 15.13 -2.04
CA ASN A 189 -7.59 13.99 -2.93
C ASN A 189 -8.22 12.73 -2.32
N PRO A 190 -9.21 12.11 -2.99
CA PRO A 190 -9.99 11.02 -2.38
C PRO A 190 -9.31 9.65 -2.48
N ILE A 191 -8.26 9.51 -3.29
CA ILE A 191 -7.70 8.19 -3.64
C ILE A 191 -6.19 8.06 -3.41
N ILE A 192 -5.42 9.14 -3.51
CA ILE A 192 -3.97 9.10 -3.31
C ILE A 192 -3.64 9.24 -1.83
N ASP A 193 -3.84 10.40 -1.20
CA ASP A 193 -3.65 10.61 0.24
C ASP A 193 -2.39 9.87 0.77
N THR A 194 -2.53 9.00 1.76
CA THR A 194 -1.43 8.25 2.39
C THR A 194 -0.73 7.23 1.49
N ARG A 195 -1.25 6.96 0.29
CA ARG A 195 -0.57 6.13 -0.72
C ARG A 195 0.63 6.83 -1.35
N SER A 196 0.68 8.18 -1.34
CA SER A 196 1.85 8.98 -1.73
C SER A 196 2.88 9.06 -0.61
N PHE A 197 4.15 9.26 -0.96
CA PHE A 197 5.22 9.54 0.00
C PHE A 197 5.17 10.97 0.58
N GLY A 198 4.36 11.89 0.00
CA GLY A 198 4.20 13.27 0.47
C GLY A 198 3.77 14.26 -0.60
N ASP A 199 3.93 15.56 -0.29
CA ASP A 199 3.61 16.69 -1.19
C ASP A 199 4.84 17.41 -1.77
N ASP A 200 6.06 16.91 -1.50
CA ASP A 200 7.30 17.42 -2.09
C ASP A 200 7.73 16.56 -3.27
N PRO A 201 7.73 17.09 -4.51
CA PRO A 201 8.07 16.30 -5.68
C PRO A 201 9.45 15.65 -5.63
N ALA A 202 10.45 16.35 -5.08
CA ALA A 202 11.82 15.85 -4.98
C ALA A 202 11.95 14.73 -3.95
N GLN A 203 11.30 14.89 -2.77
CA GLN A 203 11.27 13.86 -1.74
C GLN A 203 10.52 12.61 -2.22
N VAL A 204 9.34 12.79 -2.83
CA VAL A 204 8.58 11.67 -3.44
C VAL A 204 9.45 10.94 -4.46
N GLY A 205 10.11 11.68 -5.36
CA GLY A 205 11.02 11.10 -6.36
C GLY A 205 12.19 10.31 -5.75
N ALA A 206 12.78 10.80 -4.66
CA ALA A 206 13.86 10.10 -3.96
C ALA A 206 13.38 8.79 -3.29
N MET A 207 12.19 8.79 -2.67
CA MET A 207 11.59 7.61 -2.07
C MET A 207 11.22 6.56 -3.12
N VAL A 208 10.62 7.01 -4.24
CA VAL A 208 10.27 6.18 -5.40
C VAL A 208 11.52 5.48 -5.97
N ALA A 209 12.59 6.24 -6.21
CA ALA A 209 13.84 5.69 -6.73
C ALA A 209 14.45 4.64 -5.77
N ALA A 210 14.49 4.95 -4.47
CA ALA A 210 15.02 4.04 -3.46
C ALA A 210 14.22 2.73 -3.37
N TYR A 211 12.88 2.80 -3.44
CA TYR A 211 12.05 1.61 -3.48
C TYR A 211 12.37 0.73 -4.71
N ILE A 212 12.45 1.33 -5.91
CA ILE A 212 12.76 0.62 -7.15
C ILE A 212 14.11 -0.09 -7.05
N GLU A 213 15.14 0.58 -6.54
CA GLU A 213 16.46 -0.02 -6.32
C GLU A 213 16.40 -1.23 -5.38
N GLY A 214 15.63 -1.13 -4.29
CA GLY A 214 15.42 -2.24 -3.34
C GLY A 214 14.67 -3.40 -3.98
N ALA A 215 13.59 -3.14 -4.70
CA ALA A 215 12.80 -4.14 -5.42
C ALA A 215 13.66 -4.91 -6.45
N HIS A 216 14.45 -4.19 -7.24
CA HIS A 216 15.36 -4.79 -8.21
C HIS A 216 16.43 -5.67 -7.55
N ALA A 217 17.00 -5.21 -6.43
CA ALA A 217 17.98 -6.00 -5.69
C ALA A 217 17.41 -7.35 -5.19
N GLY A 218 16.11 -7.40 -4.87
CA GLY A 218 15.39 -8.61 -4.49
C GLY A 218 14.77 -9.39 -5.66
N GLY A 219 14.93 -8.93 -6.90
CA GLY A 219 14.42 -9.62 -8.10
C GLY A 219 12.94 -9.39 -8.40
N LEU A 220 12.37 -8.27 -7.99
CA LEU A 220 10.98 -7.85 -8.23
C LEU A 220 10.94 -6.67 -9.19
N LEU A 221 10.08 -6.76 -10.20
CA LEU A 221 9.77 -5.67 -11.12
C LEU A 221 8.89 -4.63 -10.43
N ALA A 222 9.11 -3.36 -10.75
CA ALA A 222 8.40 -2.21 -10.16
C ALA A 222 7.61 -1.43 -11.20
N THR A 223 6.56 -0.72 -10.73
CA THR A 223 5.69 0.13 -11.55
C THR A 223 5.55 1.51 -10.96
N ALA A 224 5.94 2.55 -11.68
CA ALA A 224 5.60 3.92 -11.29
C ALA A 224 4.15 4.26 -11.72
N LYS A 225 3.31 4.72 -10.78
CA LYS A 225 1.89 5.01 -11.02
C LYS A 225 1.42 6.22 -10.24
N HIS A 226 0.39 6.92 -10.72
CA HIS A 226 -0.45 6.77 -11.92
C HIS A 226 -0.08 7.90 -12.91
N PHE A 227 0.60 7.55 -13.98
CA PHE A 227 1.10 8.54 -14.94
C PHE A 227 -0.06 9.25 -15.66
N PRO A 228 0.00 10.60 -15.87
CA PRO A 228 1.12 11.50 -15.60
C PRO A 228 1.13 12.20 -14.23
N GLY A 229 0.35 11.73 -13.24
CA GLY A 229 0.24 12.24 -11.89
C GLY A 229 -1.21 12.40 -11.46
N HIS A 230 -1.59 11.77 -10.35
CA HIS A 230 -2.96 11.74 -9.82
C HIS A 230 -3.07 12.52 -8.48
N GLY A 231 -1.96 13.11 -8.01
CA GLY A 231 -1.89 13.65 -6.66
C GLY A 231 -2.65 14.96 -6.43
N ASP A 232 -2.89 15.74 -7.47
CA ASP A 232 -3.61 17.03 -7.41
C ASP A 232 -5.10 16.93 -7.82
N THR A 233 -5.62 15.72 -8.07
CA THR A 233 -7.01 15.54 -8.48
C THR A 233 -7.96 15.57 -7.26
N ASP A 234 -9.23 15.92 -7.51
CA ASP A 234 -10.30 15.99 -6.51
C ASP A 234 -11.39 14.92 -6.70
N THR A 235 -11.22 14.04 -7.69
CA THR A 235 -12.18 13.01 -8.07
C THR A 235 -11.51 11.64 -8.03
N ASP A 236 -12.22 10.63 -7.55
CA ASP A 236 -11.77 9.23 -7.57
C ASP A 236 -11.92 8.63 -8.97
N SER A 237 -10.81 8.23 -9.59
CA SER A 237 -10.78 7.63 -10.92
C SER A 237 -11.53 6.29 -11.03
N HIS A 238 -11.80 5.62 -9.91
CA HIS A 238 -12.65 4.42 -9.90
C HIS A 238 -14.15 4.75 -10.11
N LEU A 239 -14.55 5.99 -9.88
CA LEU A 239 -15.96 6.42 -9.98
C LEU A 239 -16.23 7.29 -11.20
N ALA A 240 -15.28 8.13 -11.60
CA ALA A 240 -15.39 9.05 -12.73
C ALA A 240 -14.02 9.41 -13.27
N LEU A 241 -13.95 10.07 -14.44
CA LEU A 241 -12.69 10.60 -14.96
C LEU A 241 -12.19 11.74 -14.08
N SER A 242 -10.96 11.60 -13.60
CA SER A 242 -10.29 12.59 -12.75
C SER A 242 -9.55 13.61 -13.60
N LEU A 243 -9.75 14.90 -13.31
CA LEU A 243 -9.05 15.99 -13.98
C LEU A 243 -7.75 16.32 -13.26
N VAL A 244 -6.63 16.28 -13.98
CA VAL A 244 -5.35 16.81 -13.52
C VAL A 244 -5.33 18.31 -13.81
N PRO A 245 -5.37 19.17 -12.78
CA PRO A 245 -5.38 20.60 -12.98
C PRO A 245 -3.99 21.12 -13.35
N GLY A 246 -3.91 22.41 -13.71
CA GLY A 246 -2.64 23.06 -13.96
C GLY A 246 -2.22 23.05 -15.44
N ASN A 247 -1.14 23.77 -15.68
CA ASN A 247 -0.53 23.91 -17.00
C ASN A 247 0.70 22.99 -17.16
N LEU A 248 1.35 23.05 -18.30
CA LEU A 248 2.53 22.23 -18.60
C LEU A 248 3.70 22.49 -17.64
N ASP A 249 3.85 23.72 -17.15
CA ASP A 249 4.91 24.06 -16.17
C ASP A 249 4.65 23.40 -14.83
N HIS A 250 3.38 23.39 -14.35
CA HIS A 250 2.98 22.66 -13.16
C HIS A 250 3.26 21.17 -13.30
N LEU A 251 2.83 20.54 -14.39
CA LEU A 251 3.12 19.14 -14.65
C LEU A 251 4.63 18.86 -14.62
N ASN A 252 5.44 19.71 -15.25
CA ASN A 252 6.88 19.51 -15.31
C ASN A 252 7.60 19.68 -13.97
N THR A 253 7.12 20.56 -13.12
CA THR A 253 7.78 20.93 -11.85
C THR A 253 7.23 20.15 -10.65
N VAL A 254 6.05 19.53 -10.78
CA VAL A 254 5.39 18.77 -9.72
C VAL A 254 5.19 17.32 -10.16
N GLU A 255 4.20 17.07 -11.00
CA GLU A 255 3.68 15.72 -11.26
C GLU A 255 4.72 14.79 -11.91
N LEU A 256 5.49 15.29 -12.88
CA LEU A 256 6.44 14.50 -13.64
C LEU A 256 7.81 14.31 -12.94
N VAL A 257 8.08 15.00 -11.84
CA VAL A 257 9.36 14.90 -11.13
C VAL A 257 9.62 13.48 -10.60
N PRO A 258 8.68 12.83 -9.87
CA PRO A 258 8.90 11.47 -9.40
C PRO A 258 8.99 10.45 -10.54
N PHE A 259 8.27 10.64 -11.64
CA PHE A 259 8.37 9.76 -12.81
C PHE A 259 9.74 9.85 -13.49
N ARG A 260 10.34 11.06 -13.56
CA ARG A 260 11.74 11.21 -14.03
C ARG A 260 12.71 10.46 -13.11
N SER A 261 12.50 10.54 -11.79
CA SER A 261 13.30 9.81 -10.81
C SER A 261 13.13 8.29 -10.97
N ALA A 262 11.90 7.80 -11.16
CA ALA A 262 11.61 6.40 -11.42
C ALA A 262 12.30 5.90 -12.71
N ILE A 263 12.22 6.67 -13.79
CA ILE A 263 12.87 6.34 -15.08
C ILE A 263 14.39 6.29 -14.91
N ALA A 264 14.97 7.25 -14.20
CA ALA A 264 16.40 7.28 -13.90
C ALA A 264 16.86 6.10 -13.03
N ALA A 265 16.00 5.63 -12.09
CA ALA A 265 16.22 4.43 -11.28
C ALA A 265 16.00 3.12 -12.07
N GLY A 266 15.58 3.19 -13.34
CA GLY A 266 15.41 2.03 -14.22
C GLY A 266 14.09 1.29 -14.02
N VAL A 267 13.01 1.97 -13.64
CA VAL A 267 11.68 1.35 -13.45
C VAL A 267 11.26 0.51 -14.67
N ASP A 268 10.71 -0.66 -14.43
CA ASP A 268 10.37 -1.63 -15.47
C ASP A 268 9.10 -1.28 -16.23
N SER A 269 8.15 -0.69 -15.53
CA SER A 269 6.86 -0.30 -16.10
C SER A 269 6.35 1.01 -15.55
N VAL A 270 5.49 1.65 -16.35
CA VAL A 270 4.71 2.83 -15.97
C VAL A 270 3.24 2.52 -16.19
N MET A 271 2.41 2.74 -15.17
CA MET A 271 0.97 2.56 -15.25
C MET A 271 0.30 3.89 -15.56
N ILE A 272 -0.52 3.89 -16.61
CA ILE A 272 -1.24 5.07 -17.10
C ILE A 272 -2.60 5.15 -16.43
N GLY A 273 -2.84 6.22 -15.69
CA GLY A 273 -4.12 6.46 -15.03
C GLY A 273 -5.23 6.89 -15.98
N HIS A 274 -6.50 6.72 -15.55
CA HIS A 274 -7.68 7.21 -16.30
C HIS A 274 -7.91 8.70 -16.03
N LEU A 275 -6.94 9.53 -16.46
CA LEU A 275 -6.83 10.95 -16.11
C LEU A 275 -7.07 11.84 -17.33
N ILE A 276 -7.87 12.87 -17.16
CA ILE A 276 -8.01 13.98 -18.13
C ILE A 276 -6.88 14.97 -17.87
N VAL A 277 -6.07 15.24 -18.88
CA VAL A 277 -4.86 16.09 -18.79
C VAL A 277 -4.88 17.17 -19.85
N PRO A 278 -5.65 18.27 -19.67
CA PRO A 278 -5.87 19.28 -20.72
C PRO A 278 -4.59 19.96 -21.21
N ALA A 279 -3.58 20.04 -20.35
CA ALA A 279 -2.27 20.62 -20.71
C ALA A 279 -1.53 19.82 -21.81
N ILE A 280 -1.90 18.55 -22.06
CA ILE A 280 -1.25 17.65 -23.03
C ILE A 280 -2.26 17.16 -24.07
N GLU A 281 -3.41 16.69 -23.62
CA GLU A 281 -4.51 16.18 -24.44
C GLU A 281 -5.74 17.09 -24.28
N PRO A 282 -6.02 17.96 -25.26
CA PRO A 282 -7.11 18.92 -25.14
C PRO A 282 -8.51 18.31 -25.30
N ASP A 283 -8.62 17.07 -25.81
CA ASP A 283 -9.90 16.37 -25.92
C ASP A 283 -10.33 15.83 -24.55
N PRO A 284 -11.42 16.37 -23.93
CA PRO A 284 -11.88 15.95 -22.61
C PRO A 284 -12.42 14.52 -22.56
N ASN A 285 -12.71 13.91 -23.72
CA ASN A 285 -13.16 12.53 -23.84
C ASN A 285 -12.00 11.56 -24.11
N ARG A 286 -10.75 12.04 -24.03
CA ARG A 286 -9.56 11.23 -24.27
C ARG A 286 -8.64 11.21 -23.05
N PRO A 287 -8.94 10.37 -22.05
CA PRO A 287 -8.08 10.22 -20.90
C PRO A 287 -6.69 9.71 -21.29
N ALA A 288 -5.71 9.93 -20.41
CA ALA A 288 -4.31 9.57 -20.60
C ALA A 288 -4.12 8.13 -21.09
N THR A 289 -4.91 7.19 -20.58
CA THR A 289 -4.90 5.76 -20.96
C THR A 289 -5.06 5.53 -22.46
N ILE A 290 -5.81 6.39 -23.16
CA ILE A 290 -6.07 6.26 -24.60
C ILE A 290 -5.51 7.43 -25.42
N SER A 291 -4.61 8.23 -24.81
CA SER A 291 -3.95 9.36 -25.47
C SER A 291 -2.53 9.01 -25.94
N SER A 292 -2.31 9.00 -27.24
CA SER A 292 -0.96 8.86 -27.81
C SER A 292 -0.05 10.06 -27.48
N ARG A 293 -0.61 11.26 -27.26
CA ARG A 293 0.16 12.42 -26.81
C ARG A 293 0.76 12.19 -25.41
N VAL A 294 -0.01 11.61 -24.51
CA VAL A 294 0.48 11.30 -23.16
C VAL A 294 1.47 10.14 -23.19
N ILE A 295 1.15 9.05 -23.88
CA ILE A 295 1.96 7.82 -23.84
C ILE A 295 3.18 7.93 -24.78
N GLN A 296 2.95 8.19 -26.07
CA GLN A 296 4.03 8.14 -27.06
C GLN A 296 4.86 9.42 -27.04
N ASP A 297 4.22 10.61 -27.02
CA ASP A 297 4.95 11.86 -27.15
C ASP A 297 5.57 12.28 -25.80
N LEU A 298 4.80 12.31 -24.70
CA LEU A 298 5.33 12.71 -23.40
C LEU A 298 6.18 11.60 -22.77
N LEU A 299 5.59 10.43 -22.45
CA LEU A 299 6.28 9.39 -21.68
C LEU A 299 7.44 8.77 -22.46
N GLN A 300 7.19 8.31 -23.69
CA GLN A 300 8.21 7.55 -24.43
C GLN A 300 9.23 8.45 -25.14
N LYS A 301 8.82 9.58 -25.78
CA LYS A 301 9.74 10.42 -26.53
C LYS A 301 10.40 11.47 -25.64
N GLN A 302 9.63 12.28 -24.89
CA GLN A 302 10.17 13.38 -24.11
C GLN A 302 10.86 12.91 -22.82
N LEU A 303 10.22 12.00 -22.04
CA LEU A 303 10.81 11.45 -20.81
C LEU A 303 11.75 10.27 -21.08
N GLY A 304 11.76 9.72 -22.29
CA GLY A 304 12.70 8.67 -22.71
C GLY A 304 12.40 7.28 -22.16
N PHE A 305 11.20 7.02 -21.63
CA PHE A 305 10.84 5.71 -21.09
C PHE A 305 10.83 4.61 -22.16
N ARG A 306 11.46 3.48 -21.87
CA ARG A 306 11.61 2.34 -22.82
C ARG A 306 11.02 1.03 -22.28
N GLY A 307 10.60 0.99 -21.03
CA GLY A 307 10.01 -0.18 -20.39
C GLY A 307 8.59 -0.50 -20.88
N VAL A 308 7.87 -1.31 -20.12
CA VAL A 308 6.50 -1.73 -20.41
C VAL A 308 5.51 -0.65 -19.97
N VAL A 309 4.62 -0.24 -20.86
CA VAL A 309 3.49 0.66 -20.55
C VAL A 309 2.28 -0.20 -20.28
N VAL A 310 1.70 -0.08 -19.09
CA VAL A 310 0.48 -0.77 -18.70
C VAL A 310 -0.62 0.25 -18.44
N CYS A 311 -1.85 0.01 -18.90
CA CYS A 311 -2.98 0.84 -18.52
C CYS A 311 -3.42 0.50 -17.09
N ASP A 312 -4.07 1.42 -16.41
CA ASP A 312 -4.85 1.10 -15.21
C ASP A 312 -6.02 0.18 -15.58
N ALA A 313 -6.65 -0.44 -14.60
CA ALA A 313 -7.66 -1.48 -14.82
C ALA A 313 -8.83 -0.97 -15.67
N LEU A 314 -9.13 -1.64 -16.80
CA LEU A 314 -10.14 -1.16 -17.75
C LEU A 314 -11.59 -1.43 -17.31
N ASP A 315 -11.80 -2.22 -16.25
CA ASP A 315 -13.11 -2.41 -15.60
C ASP A 315 -13.55 -1.23 -14.72
N MET A 316 -12.68 -0.20 -14.57
CA MET A 316 -12.99 1.00 -13.79
C MET A 316 -14.08 1.85 -14.47
N ALA A 317 -15.05 2.32 -13.68
CA ALA A 317 -16.22 3.04 -14.18
C ALA A 317 -15.90 4.35 -14.95
N GLY A 318 -14.74 4.96 -14.73
CA GLY A 318 -14.33 6.17 -15.47
C GLY A 318 -14.35 6.02 -16.99
N LEU A 319 -14.07 4.82 -17.53
CA LEU A 319 -14.07 4.57 -18.98
C LEU A 319 -15.47 4.36 -19.58
N THR A 320 -16.48 3.99 -18.79
CA THR A 320 -17.86 3.85 -19.28
C THR A 320 -18.45 5.19 -19.74
N HIS A 321 -17.90 6.32 -19.26
CA HIS A 321 -18.28 7.65 -19.71
C HIS A 321 -17.69 8.00 -21.09
N VAL A 322 -16.59 7.33 -21.48
CA VAL A 322 -15.92 7.55 -22.78
C VAL A 322 -16.52 6.67 -23.86
N PHE A 323 -16.81 5.43 -23.54
CA PHE A 323 -17.30 4.42 -24.47
C PHE A 323 -18.73 4.02 -24.09
N PRO A 324 -19.74 4.40 -24.89
CA PRO A 324 -21.12 4.01 -24.64
C PRO A 324 -21.36 2.55 -25.06
N GLY A 325 -22.32 1.89 -24.42
CA GLY A 325 -22.75 0.56 -24.79
C GLY A 325 -22.78 -0.44 -23.64
N SER A 326 -22.82 -1.72 -23.96
CA SER A 326 -22.69 -2.81 -23.01
C SER A 326 -21.26 -2.93 -22.47
N GLU A 327 -21.05 -3.70 -21.40
CA GLU A 327 -19.71 -3.99 -20.87
C GLU A 327 -18.77 -4.57 -21.95
N ALA A 328 -19.29 -5.43 -22.83
CA ALA A 328 -18.56 -5.97 -23.97
C ALA A 328 -18.17 -4.88 -24.98
N ASP A 329 -19.07 -3.93 -25.28
CA ASP A 329 -18.78 -2.82 -26.20
C ASP A 329 -17.71 -1.90 -25.63
N VAL A 330 -17.82 -1.55 -24.34
CA VAL A 330 -16.83 -0.74 -23.62
C VAL A 330 -15.47 -1.43 -23.59
N SER A 331 -15.42 -2.71 -23.20
CA SER A 331 -14.19 -3.50 -23.12
C SER A 331 -13.48 -3.61 -24.46
N ARG A 332 -14.23 -3.87 -25.53
CA ARG A 332 -13.73 -3.90 -26.92
C ARG A 332 -13.12 -2.57 -27.32
N ALA A 333 -13.87 -1.48 -27.18
CA ALA A 333 -13.45 -0.16 -27.62
C ALA A 333 -12.25 0.37 -26.79
N ALA A 334 -12.30 0.21 -25.48
CA ALA A 334 -11.23 0.64 -24.56
C ALA A 334 -9.91 -0.11 -24.83
N ALA A 335 -9.96 -1.44 -25.00
CA ALA A 335 -8.77 -2.25 -25.28
C ALA A 335 -8.12 -1.85 -26.61
N VAL A 336 -8.90 -1.70 -27.69
CA VAL A 336 -8.39 -1.26 -28.99
C VAL A 336 -7.78 0.14 -28.89
N ALA A 337 -8.46 1.08 -28.23
CA ALA A 337 -7.97 2.45 -28.06
C ALA A 337 -6.69 2.49 -27.21
N ALA A 338 -6.62 1.73 -26.12
CA ALA A 338 -5.43 1.63 -25.25
C ALA A 338 -4.21 1.08 -26.01
N VAL A 339 -4.37 -0.01 -26.78
CA VAL A 339 -3.28 -0.57 -27.60
C VAL A 339 -2.84 0.44 -28.67
N ARG A 340 -3.75 1.11 -29.35
CA ARG A 340 -3.42 2.13 -30.36
C ARG A 340 -2.68 3.32 -29.76
N ALA A 341 -3.06 3.74 -28.54
CA ALA A 341 -2.42 4.83 -27.83
C ALA A 341 -0.98 4.53 -27.42
N GLY A 342 -0.63 3.27 -27.19
CA GLY A 342 0.74 2.87 -26.86
C GLY A 342 0.90 1.95 -25.67
N ASN A 343 -0.17 1.51 -24.99
CA ASN A 343 -0.06 0.55 -23.90
C ASN A 343 0.41 -0.81 -24.41
N ASP A 344 1.39 -1.38 -23.74
CA ASP A 344 1.94 -2.71 -24.04
C ASP A 344 1.11 -3.81 -23.37
N ILE A 345 0.48 -3.51 -22.24
CA ILE A 345 -0.39 -4.44 -21.50
C ILE A 345 -1.75 -3.77 -21.27
N VAL A 346 -2.80 -4.54 -21.54
CA VAL A 346 -4.21 -4.24 -21.25
C VAL A 346 -4.56 -4.96 -19.95
N LEU A 347 -4.83 -4.17 -18.90
CA LEU A 347 -5.05 -4.70 -17.57
C LEU A 347 -6.54 -4.80 -17.30
N ILE A 348 -7.01 -5.99 -16.93
CA ILE A 348 -8.32 -6.29 -16.37
C ILE A 348 -9.47 -5.64 -17.16
N PRO A 349 -9.71 -6.07 -18.42
CA PRO A 349 -10.92 -5.67 -19.13
C PRO A 349 -12.15 -6.29 -18.44
N GLY A 350 -13.26 -5.58 -18.40
CA GLY A 350 -14.50 -6.09 -17.84
C GLY A 350 -15.03 -7.34 -18.57
N ASP A 351 -14.83 -7.38 -19.89
CA ASP A 351 -15.09 -8.55 -20.76
C ASP A 351 -13.83 -8.89 -21.56
N LEU A 352 -13.15 -9.97 -21.17
CA LEU A 352 -11.90 -10.41 -21.82
C LEU A 352 -12.15 -10.87 -23.27
N ASP A 353 -13.24 -11.59 -23.56
CA ASP A 353 -13.54 -12.07 -24.92
C ASP A 353 -13.74 -10.91 -25.89
N ALA A 354 -14.52 -9.93 -25.51
CA ALA A 354 -14.76 -8.75 -26.30
C ALA A 354 -13.48 -7.92 -26.53
N ALA A 355 -12.70 -7.71 -25.48
CA ALA A 355 -11.45 -6.95 -25.53
C ALA A 355 -10.40 -7.64 -26.43
N TYR A 356 -10.18 -8.92 -26.21
CA TYR A 356 -9.23 -9.74 -27.00
C TYR A 356 -9.63 -9.81 -28.48
N THR A 357 -10.91 -10.14 -28.74
CA THR A 357 -11.43 -10.23 -30.12
C THR A 357 -11.37 -8.88 -30.82
N GLY A 358 -11.67 -7.78 -30.10
CA GLY A 358 -11.57 -6.43 -30.65
C GLY A 358 -10.16 -6.08 -31.10
N VAL A 359 -9.13 -6.36 -30.30
CA VAL A 359 -7.73 -6.14 -30.68
C VAL A 359 -7.32 -7.03 -31.85
N LEU A 360 -7.73 -8.31 -31.83
CA LEU A 360 -7.42 -9.26 -32.92
C LEU A 360 -8.01 -8.80 -34.25
N GLU A 361 -9.27 -8.36 -34.27
CA GLU A 361 -9.93 -7.83 -35.46
C GLU A 361 -9.28 -6.54 -35.95
N ALA A 362 -8.97 -5.61 -35.04
CA ALA A 362 -8.28 -4.36 -35.37
C ALA A 362 -6.91 -4.61 -36.04
N VAL A 363 -6.19 -5.65 -35.62
CA VAL A 363 -4.92 -6.04 -36.28
C VAL A 363 -5.19 -6.67 -37.65
N LYS A 364 -6.17 -7.58 -37.77
CA LYS A 364 -6.50 -8.22 -39.04
C LYS A 364 -6.98 -7.23 -40.11
N HIS A 365 -7.71 -6.19 -39.70
CA HIS A 365 -8.17 -5.13 -40.59
C HIS A 365 -7.14 -4.02 -40.82
N GLY A 366 -5.93 -4.11 -40.24
CA GLY A 366 -4.85 -3.16 -40.43
C GLY A 366 -4.99 -1.85 -39.65
N GLU A 367 -5.96 -1.74 -38.73
CA GLU A 367 -6.11 -0.58 -37.85
C GLU A 367 -4.96 -0.49 -36.82
N ILE A 368 -4.47 -1.66 -36.37
CA ILE A 368 -3.28 -1.80 -35.55
C ILE A 368 -2.22 -2.56 -36.36
N PRO A 369 -1.08 -1.96 -36.67
CA PRO A 369 -0.02 -2.68 -37.39
C PRO A 369 0.50 -3.88 -36.57
N GLN A 370 0.68 -5.06 -37.17
CA GLN A 370 1.22 -6.24 -36.47
C GLN A 370 2.58 -5.94 -35.82
N ALA A 371 3.42 -5.12 -36.44
CA ALA A 371 4.68 -4.68 -35.86
C ALA A 371 4.52 -3.91 -34.54
N ARG A 372 3.35 -3.32 -34.27
CA ARG A 372 3.03 -2.71 -32.97
C ARG A 372 2.84 -3.79 -31.89
N ILE A 373 2.14 -4.87 -32.24
CA ILE A 373 1.95 -6.03 -31.35
C ILE A 373 3.31 -6.70 -31.07
N ASP A 374 4.09 -6.96 -32.11
CA ASP A 374 5.42 -7.59 -31.98
C ASP A 374 6.35 -6.80 -31.03
N ARG A 375 6.35 -5.48 -31.12
CA ARG A 375 7.14 -4.61 -30.21
C ARG A 375 6.69 -4.75 -28.75
N SER A 376 5.39 -4.77 -28.49
CA SER A 376 4.85 -4.93 -27.13
C SER A 376 5.19 -6.30 -26.55
N VAL A 377 4.95 -7.36 -27.33
CA VAL A 377 5.21 -8.73 -26.90
C VAL A 377 6.69 -8.94 -26.64
N LEU A 378 7.57 -8.36 -27.46
CA LEU A 378 9.02 -8.44 -27.21
C LEU A 378 9.41 -7.80 -25.88
N LYS A 379 8.85 -6.63 -25.53
CA LYS A 379 9.07 -5.99 -24.22
C LYS A 379 8.58 -6.88 -23.07
N ILE A 380 7.38 -7.47 -23.21
CA ILE A 380 6.80 -8.36 -22.20
C ILE A 380 7.67 -9.62 -22.02
N LEU A 381 8.12 -10.23 -23.09
CA LEU A 381 8.98 -11.40 -23.02
C LEU A 381 10.36 -11.08 -22.41
N ARG A 382 10.94 -9.91 -22.72
CA ARG A 382 12.17 -9.41 -22.08
C ARG A 382 11.97 -9.20 -20.59
N MET A 383 10.84 -8.61 -20.20
CA MET A 383 10.47 -8.42 -18.81
C MET A 383 10.33 -9.76 -18.06
N LYS A 384 9.68 -10.75 -18.66
CA LYS A 384 9.62 -12.12 -18.11
C LYS A 384 11.01 -12.75 -17.96
N ALA A 385 11.87 -12.55 -18.93
CA ALA A 385 13.24 -13.09 -18.91
C ALA A 385 14.13 -12.39 -17.87
N SER A 386 13.94 -11.08 -17.63
CA SER A 386 14.74 -10.32 -16.66
C SER A 386 14.57 -10.79 -15.21
N VAL A 387 13.46 -11.47 -14.91
CA VAL A 387 13.17 -12.10 -13.60
C VAL A 387 13.32 -13.62 -13.61
N GLY A 388 13.94 -14.17 -14.66
CA GLY A 388 14.29 -15.58 -14.75
C GLY A 388 13.17 -16.55 -15.17
N LEU A 389 11.99 -16.04 -15.57
CA LEU A 389 10.86 -16.90 -15.97
C LEU A 389 11.14 -17.75 -17.23
N ASN A 390 12.15 -17.39 -18.04
CA ASN A 390 12.62 -18.17 -19.15
C ASN A 390 13.42 -19.43 -18.76
N ALA A 391 13.87 -19.51 -17.51
CA ALA A 391 14.67 -20.61 -16.96
C ALA A 391 13.91 -21.42 -15.91
N SER A 392 13.22 -20.74 -14.98
CA SER A 392 12.42 -21.37 -13.92
C SER A 392 11.17 -20.55 -13.67
N ARG A 393 10.01 -21.17 -13.73
CA ARG A 393 8.71 -20.53 -13.56
C ARG A 393 7.93 -20.99 -12.32
N PHE A 394 8.44 -22.01 -11.64
CA PHE A 394 7.83 -22.56 -10.43
C PHE A 394 8.57 -22.08 -9.19
N VAL A 395 7.85 -21.96 -8.08
CA VAL A 395 8.41 -21.70 -6.76
C VAL A 395 8.31 -22.94 -5.88
N GLU A 396 9.32 -23.14 -5.04
CA GLU A 396 9.29 -24.17 -4.01
C GLU A 396 8.45 -23.69 -2.83
N LEU A 397 7.44 -24.46 -2.40
CA LEU A 397 6.55 -24.05 -1.30
C LEU A 397 7.30 -23.81 0.02
N SER A 398 8.39 -24.54 0.25
CA SER A 398 9.29 -24.32 1.40
C SER A 398 9.95 -22.93 1.43
N ASN A 399 10.02 -22.23 0.29
CA ASN A 399 10.52 -20.85 0.25
C ASN A 399 9.58 -19.90 0.99
N VAL A 400 8.28 -20.17 1.02
CA VAL A 400 7.31 -19.35 1.74
C VAL A 400 7.63 -19.33 3.24
N GLU A 401 7.83 -20.53 3.83
CA GLU A 401 8.17 -20.66 5.25
C GLU A 401 9.54 -20.07 5.59
N ARG A 402 10.47 -20.09 4.65
CA ARG A 402 11.82 -19.57 4.84
C ARG A 402 11.92 -18.05 4.68
N ASP A 403 11.17 -17.45 3.76
CA ASP A 403 11.44 -16.09 3.26
C ASP A 403 10.35 -15.08 3.64
N VAL A 404 9.14 -15.53 4.04
CA VAL A 404 8.04 -14.63 4.39
C VAL A 404 8.05 -14.33 5.89
N ALA A 405 7.84 -13.07 6.24
CA ALA A 405 7.74 -12.56 7.61
C ALA A 405 8.94 -12.90 8.51
N LEU A 406 10.14 -12.82 7.96
CA LEU A 406 11.36 -12.96 8.76
C LEU A 406 11.38 -11.96 9.92
N PRO A 407 11.78 -12.35 11.14
CA PRO A 407 11.79 -11.46 12.31
C PRO A 407 12.54 -10.15 12.07
N GLU A 408 13.67 -10.18 11.35
CA GLU A 408 14.42 -8.99 10.96
C GLU A 408 13.66 -8.07 10.01
N ASN A 409 12.86 -8.61 9.08
CA ASN A 409 12.02 -7.84 8.17
C ASN A 409 10.87 -7.16 8.92
N VAL A 410 10.24 -7.90 9.84
CA VAL A 410 9.20 -7.36 10.74
C VAL A 410 9.77 -6.24 11.62
N ALA A 411 10.98 -6.38 12.14
CA ALA A 411 11.64 -5.34 12.92
C ALA A 411 11.94 -4.07 12.11
N ILE A 412 12.32 -4.20 10.83
CA ILE A 412 12.49 -3.05 9.92
C ILE A 412 11.16 -2.35 9.71
N SER A 413 10.09 -3.10 9.43
CA SER A 413 8.75 -2.52 9.27
C SER A 413 8.30 -1.76 10.53
N GLN A 414 8.52 -2.35 11.71
CA GLN A 414 8.21 -1.69 12.98
C GLN A 414 9.04 -0.42 13.17
N SER A 415 10.32 -0.44 12.80
CA SER A 415 11.18 0.75 12.86
C SER A 415 10.66 1.90 11.98
N VAL A 416 10.09 1.60 10.80
CA VAL A 416 9.43 2.62 9.96
C VAL A 416 8.25 3.23 10.70
N ALA A 417 7.36 2.39 11.24
CA ALA A 417 6.18 2.84 11.96
C ALA A 417 6.52 3.71 13.18
N ASP A 418 7.53 3.30 13.96
CA ASP A 418 8.01 4.04 15.12
C ASP A 418 8.55 5.42 14.76
N ARG A 419 9.40 5.48 13.74
CA ARG A 419 10.06 6.72 13.29
C ARG A 419 9.13 7.65 12.53
N ALA A 420 8.00 7.14 12.02
CA ALA A 420 6.99 7.93 11.34
C ALA A 420 6.09 8.72 12.29
N VAL A 421 5.95 8.30 13.57
CA VAL A 421 5.09 9.02 14.53
C VAL A 421 5.52 10.48 14.61
N THR A 422 4.57 11.38 14.31
CA THR A 422 4.84 12.82 14.23
C THR A 422 3.94 13.57 15.21
N LEU A 423 4.54 14.27 16.16
CA LEU A 423 3.85 15.18 17.07
C LEU A 423 3.74 16.57 16.40
N VAL A 424 2.55 16.92 15.97
CA VAL A 424 2.30 18.18 15.23
C VAL A 424 2.15 19.37 16.18
N SER A 425 1.39 19.19 17.26
CA SER A 425 1.19 20.21 18.31
C SER A 425 0.99 19.55 19.67
N ASP A 426 1.45 20.20 20.74
CA ASP A 426 1.29 19.76 22.12
C ASP A 426 1.58 20.92 23.11
N PRO A 427 0.76 22.00 23.10
CA PRO A 427 0.99 23.18 23.94
C PRO A 427 0.87 22.87 25.43
N GLY A 428 -0.01 21.93 25.80
CA GLY A 428 -0.22 21.46 27.15
C GLY A 428 0.82 20.47 27.67
N LYS A 429 1.77 20.04 26.80
CA LYS A 429 2.78 19.01 27.12
C LYS A 429 2.13 17.74 27.69
N LEU A 430 1.08 17.25 27.01
CA LEU A 430 0.35 16.04 27.41
C LEU A 430 1.17 14.77 27.20
N LEU A 431 2.17 14.80 26.32
CA LEU A 431 3.01 13.63 26.01
C LEU A 431 4.41 13.77 26.64
N PRO A 432 4.97 12.66 27.15
CA PRO A 432 4.40 11.31 27.21
C PRO A 432 3.27 11.17 28.24
N LEU A 433 2.38 10.18 28.02
CA LEU A 433 1.34 9.84 28.98
C LEU A 433 1.97 9.16 30.21
N GLU A 434 1.61 9.63 31.39
CA GLU A 434 2.04 9.01 32.64
C GLU A 434 1.32 7.67 32.85
N THR A 435 2.05 6.66 33.24
CA THR A 435 1.50 5.37 33.67
C THR A 435 1.47 5.30 35.18
N ASP A 436 0.30 5.03 35.76
CA ASP A 436 0.17 4.78 37.21
C ASP A 436 0.77 3.41 37.64
N LEU A 437 1.80 2.90 36.97
CA LEU A 437 2.43 1.65 37.32
C LEU A 437 3.11 1.72 38.71
N GLU A 438 3.62 2.90 39.10
CA GLU A 438 4.27 3.08 40.42
C GLU A 438 3.26 3.04 41.56
N ALA A 439 2.02 3.51 41.37
CA ALA A 439 0.99 3.48 42.39
C ALA A 439 0.50 2.04 42.74
N LYS A 440 0.80 1.05 41.92
CA LYS A 440 0.36 -0.34 42.13
C LYS A 440 1.38 -1.21 42.86
N LEU A 441 2.64 -0.84 42.90
CA LEU A 441 3.69 -1.62 43.59
C LEU A 441 3.73 -1.32 45.09
N ASP A 442 3.29 -0.14 45.53
CA ASP A 442 3.33 0.27 46.93
C ASP A 442 1.96 0.24 47.66
N ALA A 443 0.88 -0.14 47.00
CA ALA A 443 -0.41 -0.23 47.65
C ALA A 443 -0.52 -1.54 48.48
N PRO A 444 -0.70 -1.47 49.80
CA PRO A 444 -0.92 -2.68 50.62
C PRO A 444 -2.21 -3.38 50.13
N ARG A 445 -2.16 -4.68 49.93
CA ARG A 445 -3.34 -5.49 49.55
C ARG A 445 -4.46 -5.24 50.59
N PRO A 446 -5.65 -4.79 50.16
CA PRO A 446 -6.75 -4.58 51.11
C PRO A 446 -7.19 -5.94 51.69
N SER A 447 -7.15 -6.08 52.99
CA SER A 447 -7.57 -7.23 53.75
C SER A 447 -9.06 -7.25 54.13
N SER A 448 -9.88 -6.36 53.51
CA SER A 448 -11.34 -6.38 53.75
C SER A 448 -12.08 -5.61 52.63
N VAL A 449 -13.28 -6.12 52.30
CA VAL A 449 -14.24 -5.48 51.38
C VAL A 449 -14.71 -4.16 52.00
N PRO A 450 -14.59 -3.00 51.31
CA PRO A 450 -15.06 -1.75 51.85
C PRO A 450 -16.58 -1.65 51.77
N ALA A 451 -17.19 -1.23 52.87
CA ALA A 451 -18.57 -0.77 52.93
C ALA A 451 -18.76 0.49 52.08
N SER A 452 -19.90 0.57 51.43
CA SER A 452 -20.35 1.67 50.56
C SER A 452 -20.03 3.07 51.08
N GLY A 453 -19.36 3.92 50.25
CA GLY A 453 -19.45 5.37 50.37
C GLY A 453 -18.16 6.13 50.66
N GLN A 454 -16.97 5.74 50.20
CA GLN A 454 -15.80 6.62 50.18
C GLN A 454 -15.18 6.68 48.78
N HIS A 455 -15.02 7.89 48.24
CA HIS A 455 -14.32 8.17 46.99
C HIS A 455 -12.91 7.59 47.07
N ALA A 456 -12.69 6.50 46.33
CA ALA A 456 -11.35 5.97 46.09
C ALA A 456 -10.54 7.09 45.43
N ALA A 457 -9.27 7.23 45.83
CA ALA A 457 -8.32 8.13 45.22
C ALA A 457 -8.42 7.97 43.67
N GLN A 458 -8.61 9.08 42.96
CA GLN A 458 -8.73 9.14 41.51
C GLN A 458 -7.41 8.64 40.90
N SER A 459 -7.34 7.33 40.63
CA SER A 459 -6.33 6.81 39.71
C SER A 459 -6.55 7.50 38.37
N SER A 460 -5.48 7.90 37.70
CA SER A 460 -5.54 8.59 36.40
C SER A 460 -6.32 7.73 35.40
N ARG A 461 -7.55 8.13 35.09
CA ARG A 461 -8.46 7.39 34.24
C ARG A 461 -8.23 7.77 32.80
N ILE A 462 -7.59 6.89 32.03
CA ILE A 462 -7.43 7.07 30.58
C ILE A 462 -8.70 6.57 29.89
N VAL A 463 -9.26 7.38 29.00
CA VAL A 463 -10.35 7.02 28.10
C VAL A 463 -9.82 7.10 26.66
N ALA A 464 -9.91 6.01 25.93
CA ALA A 464 -9.59 5.96 24.50
C ALA A 464 -10.88 5.81 23.68
N VAL A 465 -11.03 6.65 22.66
CA VAL A 465 -12.15 6.61 21.73
C VAL A 465 -11.58 6.37 20.33
N ILE A 466 -11.83 5.19 19.77
CA ILE A 466 -11.38 4.79 18.45
C ILE A 466 -12.53 5.06 17.49
N LEU A 467 -12.40 6.10 16.69
CA LEU A 467 -13.36 6.51 15.68
C LEU A 467 -12.95 5.84 14.36
N SER A 468 -13.80 5.01 13.80
CA SER A 468 -13.56 4.38 12.50
C SER A 468 -14.52 4.92 11.45
N ASP A 469 -14.05 4.96 10.23
CA ASP A 469 -14.86 5.25 9.05
C ASP A 469 -15.57 4.00 8.48
N ARG A 470 -15.35 2.82 9.09
CA ARG A 470 -15.90 1.53 8.66
C ARG A 470 -16.72 0.87 9.76
N PRO A 471 -17.84 0.22 9.41
CA PRO A 471 -18.57 -0.63 10.36
C PRO A 471 -17.63 -1.69 10.97
N ARG A 472 -17.72 -1.88 12.29
CA ARG A 472 -16.91 -2.84 13.09
C ARG A 472 -15.42 -2.49 13.24
N GLY A 473 -14.99 -1.29 12.80
CA GLY A 473 -13.61 -0.83 12.94
C GLY A 473 -12.61 -1.60 12.07
N SER A 474 -11.32 -1.41 12.36
CA SER A 474 -10.22 -2.06 11.66
C SER A 474 -9.34 -2.88 12.59
N ASP A 475 -8.41 -3.66 12.01
CA ASP A 475 -7.40 -4.38 12.77
C ASP A 475 -6.41 -3.44 13.46
N GLY A 476 -6.09 -2.31 12.83
CA GLY A 476 -5.24 -1.28 13.43
C GLY A 476 -5.83 -0.67 14.68
N GLY A 477 -7.13 -0.32 14.67
CA GLY A 477 -7.83 0.19 15.85
C GLY A 477 -7.90 -0.83 16.99
N ARG A 478 -8.15 -2.11 16.66
CA ARG A 478 -8.12 -3.21 17.65
C ARG A 478 -6.71 -3.44 18.19
N ALA A 479 -5.69 -3.41 17.33
CA ALA A 479 -4.30 -3.54 17.74
C ALA A 479 -3.90 -2.40 18.69
N PHE A 480 -4.29 -1.14 18.40
CA PHE A 480 -4.04 -0.03 19.29
C PHE A 480 -4.71 -0.21 20.66
N ALA A 481 -5.97 -0.67 20.69
CA ALA A 481 -6.65 -0.94 21.95
C ALA A 481 -5.94 -2.01 22.80
N ASN A 482 -5.37 -3.05 22.17
CA ASN A 482 -4.60 -4.07 22.85
C ASN A 482 -3.27 -3.51 23.38
N GLU A 483 -2.53 -2.75 22.56
CA GLU A 483 -1.30 -2.07 22.97
C GLU A 483 -1.52 -1.08 24.12
N LEU A 484 -2.65 -0.35 24.10
CA LEU A 484 -3.04 0.53 25.19
C LEU A 484 -3.30 -0.23 26.50
N ARG A 485 -4.03 -1.34 26.44
CA ARG A 485 -4.34 -2.15 27.64
C ARG A 485 -3.09 -2.78 28.27
N LEU A 486 -2.08 -3.10 27.48
CA LEU A 486 -0.79 -3.58 28.01
C LEU A 486 -0.10 -2.51 28.87
N ARG A 487 -0.23 -1.20 28.51
CA ARG A 487 0.43 -0.06 29.16
C ARG A 487 -0.46 0.58 30.22
N ALA A 488 -1.76 0.59 30.00
CA ALA A 488 -2.78 1.13 30.90
C ALA A 488 -3.95 0.15 31.07
N PRO A 489 -3.81 -0.90 31.88
CA PRO A 489 -4.84 -1.94 32.05
C PRO A 489 -6.19 -1.42 32.53
N GLY A 490 -6.23 -0.25 33.19
CA GLY A 490 -7.45 0.41 33.66
C GLY A 490 -8.11 1.34 32.63
N ALA A 491 -7.56 1.45 31.41
CA ALA A 491 -8.12 2.31 30.37
C ALA A 491 -9.49 1.82 29.90
N THR A 492 -10.42 2.75 29.74
CA THR A 492 -11.72 2.48 29.11
C THR A 492 -11.60 2.74 27.60
N VAL A 493 -12.00 1.79 26.76
CA VAL A 493 -11.91 1.90 25.30
C VAL A 493 -13.30 1.82 24.68
N PHE A 494 -13.62 2.81 23.85
CA PHE A 494 -14.82 2.85 23.01
C PHE A 494 -14.45 2.68 21.55
N PHE A 495 -15.19 1.84 20.83
CA PHE A 495 -15.13 1.73 19.37
C PHE A 495 -16.38 2.39 18.80
N VAL A 496 -16.17 3.39 17.96
CA VAL A 496 -17.23 4.22 17.37
C VAL A 496 -17.12 4.15 15.86
N ASP A 497 -18.20 3.76 15.23
CA ASP A 497 -18.32 3.72 13.78
C ASP A 497 -19.63 4.41 13.30
N PRO A 498 -19.87 4.54 12.00
CA PRO A 498 -21.08 5.19 11.50
C PRO A 498 -22.40 4.55 11.97
N THR A 499 -22.37 3.25 12.34
CA THR A 499 -23.58 2.51 12.72
C THR A 499 -23.97 2.69 14.20
N ASN A 500 -22.99 2.98 15.06
CA ASN A 500 -23.22 3.05 16.52
C ASN A 500 -23.01 4.44 17.13
N SER A 501 -22.43 5.39 16.40
CA SER A 501 -22.05 6.71 16.91
C SER A 501 -23.17 7.47 17.64
N GLY A 502 -24.41 7.36 17.16
CA GLY A 502 -25.57 8.00 17.81
C GLY A 502 -25.97 7.34 19.14
N PHE A 503 -25.88 6.01 19.22
CA PHE A 503 -26.31 5.27 20.41
C PHE A 503 -25.36 5.44 21.59
N ILE A 504 -24.04 5.51 21.34
CA ILE A 504 -23.04 5.56 22.41
C ILE A 504 -22.55 6.97 22.72
N PHE A 505 -23.07 8.00 22.02
CA PHE A 505 -22.61 9.38 22.15
C PHE A 505 -22.58 9.87 23.61
N ASN A 506 -23.70 9.74 24.34
CA ASN A 506 -23.79 10.18 25.71
C ASN A 506 -22.87 9.43 26.68
N ASN A 507 -22.74 8.11 26.49
CA ASN A 507 -21.86 7.28 27.32
C ASN A 507 -20.37 7.67 27.11
N VAL A 508 -19.98 7.95 25.87
CA VAL A 508 -18.63 8.42 25.57
C VAL A 508 -18.38 9.79 26.19
N MET A 509 -19.31 10.75 26.02
CA MET A 509 -19.15 12.08 26.56
C MET A 509 -19.12 12.12 28.10
N GLU A 510 -19.86 11.23 28.77
CA GLU A 510 -19.79 11.06 30.21
C GLU A 510 -18.41 10.53 30.63
N ALA A 511 -17.92 9.47 30.01
CA ALA A 511 -16.59 8.93 30.28
C ALA A 511 -15.46 9.95 30.01
N VAL A 512 -15.57 10.73 28.92
CA VAL A 512 -14.64 11.81 28.59
C VAL A 512 -14.63 12.92 29.66
N ARG A 513 -15.81 13.29 30.18
CA ARG A 513 -15.89 14.29 31.25
C ARG A 513 -15.10 13.85 32.48
N ASP A 514 -15.22 12.58 32.86
CA ASP A 514 -14.66 12.01 34.10
C ASP A 514 -13.20 11.52 33.93
N ALA A 515 -12.68 11.53 32.71
CA ALA A 515 -11.32 11.12 32.40
C ALA A 515 -10.28 12.16 32.84
N SER A 516 -9.10 11.72 33.27
CA SER A 516 -7.92 12.58 33.45
C SER A 516 -7.16 12.79 32.12
N ARG A 517 -7.19 11.81 31.24
CA ARG A 517 -6.62 11.86 29.87
C ARG A 517 -7.56 11.20 28.87
N VAL A 518 -7.67 11.79 27.72
CA VAL A 518 -8.48 11.27 26.59
C VAL A 518 -7.57 11.06 25.38
N ILE A 519 -7.67 9.90 24.76
CA ILE A 519 -7.00 9.59 23.48
C ILE A 519 -8.09 9.37 22.45
N VAL A 520 -8.11 10.19 21.41
CA VAL A 520 -9.04 10.00 20.29
C VAL A 520 -8.24 9.55 19.08
N VAL A 521 -8.43 8.30 18.67
CA VAL A 521 -7.82 7.74 17.47
C VAL A 521 -8.80 7.87 16.32
N ALA A 522 -8.57 8.84 15.46
CA ALA A 522 -9.38 9.10 14.27
C ALA A 522 -8.85 8.25 13.10
N GLU A 523 -9.47 7.09 12.91
CA GLU A 523 -9.04 6.14 11.90
C GLU A 523 -9.80 6.39 10.59
N SER A 524 -9.06 6.83 9.57
CA SER A 524 -9.57 6.95 8.22
C SER A 524 -8.45 6.74 7.20
N VAL A 525 -8.82 6.13 6.07
CA VAL A 525 -7.91 5.88 4.93
C VAL A 525 -8.70 6.01 3.63
N PRO A 526 -8.03 6.29 2.49
CA PRO A 526 -8.68 6.31 1.20
C PRO A 526 -9.49 5.03 0.94
N ASN A 527 -10.70 5.18 0.45
CA ASN A 527 -11.57 4.07 0.10
C ASN A 527 -12.28 4.36 -1.23
N PRO A 528 -11.84 3.75 -2.34
CA PRO A 528 -12.32 4.03 -3.69
C PRO A 528 -13.81 3.71 -3.92
N ARG A 529 -14.45 2.98 -3.02
CA ARG A 529 -15.89 2.66 -3.11
C ARG A 529 -16.79 3.61 -2.34
N ARG A 530 -16.23 4.69 -1.78
CA ARG A 530 -16.98 5.67 -1.00
C ARG A 530 -17.35 6.89 -1.83
N THR A 531 -18.62 7.29 -1.74
CA THR A 531 -19.07 8.57 -2.28
C THR A 531 -18.68 9.72 -1.35
N THR A 532 -18.34 10.88 -1.92
CA THR A 532 -17.92 12.09 -1.18
C THR A 532 -19.08 12.87 -0.55
N GLN A 533 -20.34 12.51 -0.82
CA GLN A 533 -21.51 13.24 -0.33
C GLN A 533 -21.59 13.27 1.20
N GLY A 534 -21.52 14.48 1.76
CA GLY A 534 -21.73 14.74 3.19
C GLY A 534 -20.52 14.53 4.09
N ARG A 535 -19.29 14.44 3.57
CA ARG A 535 -18.07 14.21 4.36
C ARG A 535 -17.12 15.41 4.34
N ALA A 536 -16.65 15.80 5.51
CA ALA A 536 -15.50 16.68 5.62
C ALA A 536 -14.22 15.89 5.30
N GLY A 537 -13.41 16.36 4.35
CA GLY A 537 -12.17 15.69 3.94
C GLY A 537 -12.33 14.63 2.83
N GLY A 538 -13.43 14.67 2.04
CA GLY A 538 -13.63 13.76 0.91
C GLY A 538 -13.89 12.31 1.32
N SER A 539 -13.57 11.35 0.44
CA SER A 539 -13.75 9.91 0.70
C SER A 539 -12.78 9.34 1.75
N ALA A 540 -11.74 10.08 2.11
CA ALA A 540 -10.74 9.70 3.11
C ALA A 540 -11.04 10.26 4.52
N GLY A 541 -12.13 11.02 4.72
CA GLY A 541 -12.52 11.59 6.02
C GLY A 541 -13.43 10.68 6.85
N LEU A 542 -13.60 11.03 8.12
CA LEU A 542 -14.58 10.39 9.01
C LEU A 542 -16.02 10.70 8.56
N ASP A 543 -16.92 9.76 8.80
CA ASP A 543 -18.36 9.96 8.62
C ASP A 543 -18.92 10.99 9.60
N VAL A 544 -20.11 11.53 9.30
CA VAL A 544 -20.78 12.61 10.05
C VAL A 544 -20.90 12.29 11.53
N GLY A 545 -21.35 11.08 11.90
CA GLY A 545 -21.57 10.72 13.31
C GLY A 545 -20.27 10.69 14.13
N PRO A 546 -19.24 9.91 13.73
CA PRO A 546 -17.92 9.94 14.36
C PRO A 546 -17.29 11.34 14.38
N LEU A 547 -17.45 12.14 13.30
CA LEU A 547 -16.94 13.50 13.23
C LEU A 547 -17.61 14.46 14.22
N GLN A 548 -18.94 14.35 14.40
CA GLN A 548 -19.68 15.12 15.40
C GLN A 548 -19.23 14.79 16.82
N LEU A 549 -18.99 13.50 17.12
CA LEU A 549 -18.48 13.09 18.42
C LEU A 549 -17.08 13.64 18.67
N LEU A 550 -16.16 13.56 17.68
CA LEU A 550 -14.83 14.16 17.77
C LEU A 550 -14.92 15.66 18.07
N SER A 551 -15.77 16.38 17.33
CA SER A 551 -15.98 17.83 17.56
C SER A 551 -16.48 18.14 18.98
N ALA A 552 -17.41 17.32 19.50
CA ALA A 552 -17.94 17.50 20.86
C ALA A 552 -16.87 17.24 21.93
N MET A 553 -16.05 16.21 21.76
CA MET A 553 -14.94 15.89 22.68
C MET A 553 -13.89 17.01 22.69
N VAL A 554 -13.47 17.49 21.51
CA VAL A 554 -12.51 18.60 21.40
C VAL A 554 -13.08 19.86 22.06
N LYS A 555 -14.34 20.22 21.77
CA LYS A 555 -14.98 21.42 22.38
C LYS A 555 -15.05 21.37 23.91
N SER A 556 -15.23 20.18 24.49
CA SER A 556 -15.45 20.04 25.95
C SER A 556 -14.19 19.69 26.74
N ALA A 557 -13.15 19.12 26.10
CA ALA A 557 -12.03 18.51 26.80
C ALA A 557 -10.68 18.66 26.08
N ALA A 558 -10.48 19.67 25.21
CA ALA A 558 -9.26 19.83 24.38
C ALA A 558 -7.96 19.75 25.21
N SER A 559 -7.92 20.43 26.37
CA SER A 559 -6.71 20.52 27.22
C SER A 559 -6.24 19.21 27.85
N LYS A 560 -7.05 18.13 27.78
CA LYS A 560 -6.71 16.80 28.27
C LYS A 560 -6.81 15.72 27.17
N THR A 561 -7.03 16.14 25.92
CA THR A 561 -7.28 15.24 24.79
C THR A 561 -6.11 15.23 23.83
N VAL A 562 -5.59 14.04 23.55
CA VAL A 562 -4.66 13.77 22.45
C VAL A 562 -5.48 13.24 21.28
N VAL A 563 -5.49 13.96 20.16
CA VAL A 563 -6.12 13.52 18.91
C VAL A 563 -5.05 12.91 18.00
N VAL A 564 -5.34 11.77 17.43
CA VAL A 564 -4.44 11.03 16.55
C VAL A 564 -5.09 10.91 15.17
N GLY A 565 -4.43 11.44 14.14
CA GLY A 565 -4.69 11.12 12.74
C GLY A 565 -4.10 9.74 12.43
N PHE A 566 -4.93 8.70 12.58
CA PHE A 566 -4.53 7.30 12.38
C PHE A 566 -4.87 6.86 10.97
N GLY A 567 -3.94 7.06 10.06
CA GLY A 567 -4.10 7.01 8.61
C GLY A 567 -4.05 8.43 8.03
N ASN A 568 -5.19 8.96 7.63
CA ASN A 568 -5.31 10.29 7.03
C ASN A 568 -4.86 11.41 8.01
N PRO A 569 -3.81 12.18 7.68
CA PRO A 569 -3.31 13.25 8.54
C PRO A 569 -4.18 14.53 8.51
N TYR A 570 -5.05 14.69 7.52
CA TYR A 570 -5.86 15.90 7.35
C TYR A 570 -7.03 16.03 8.32
N THR A 571 -7.31 14.99 9.09
CA THR A 571 -8.35 15.02 10.15
C THR A 571 -8.12 16.17 11.11
N GLY A 572 -6.85 16.52 11.42
CA GLY A 572 -6.50 17.66 12.28
C GLY A 572 -6.98 19.01 11.76
N GLY A 573 -7.03 19.19 10.43
CA GLY A 573 -7.53 20.41 9.79
C GLY A 573 -9.06 20.50 9.72
N SER A 574 -9.75 19.37 9.92
CA SER A 574 -11.21 19.31 9.82
C SER A 574 -11.93 19.76 11.10
N ILE A 575 -11.24 19.84 12.24
CA ILE A 575 -11.82 20.14 13.55
C ILE A 575 -11.06 21.29 14.21
N PRO A 576 -11.65 22.50 14.32
CA PRO A 576 -11.06 23.59 15.07
C PRO A 576 -10.92 23.28 16.56
N GLY A 577 -9.81 23.73 17.18
CA GLY A 577 -9.59 23.62 18.61
C GLY A 577 -8.86 22.35 19.08
N ILE A 578 -8.36 21.52 18.18
CA ILE A 578 -7.43 20.44 18.55
C ILE A 578 -6.13 21.08 19.06
N GLU A 579 -5.77 20.82 20.32
CA GLU A 579 -4.54 21.33 20.93
C GLU A 579 -3.37 20.34 20.77
N THR A 580 -3.56 19.09 21.15
CA THR A 580 -2.52 18.05 20.98
C THR A 580 -2.87 17.14 19.82
N TYR A 581 -1.99 17.13 18.80
CA TYR A 581 -2.21 16.38 17.57
C TYR A 581 -1.00 15.52 17.17
N VAL A 582 -1.27 14.24 16.92
CA VAL A 582 -0.29 13.23 16.51
C VAL A 582 -0.71 12.61 15.19
N CYS A 583 0.23 12.35 14.28
CA CYS A 583 -0.02 11.64 13.02
C CYS A 583 0.80 10.35 12.94
N THR A 584 0.22 9.30 12.34
CA THR A 584 0.90 8.04 12.04
C THR A 584 1.01 7.75 10.54
N PHE A 585 0.21 8.44 9.71
CA PHE A 585 0.12 8.30 8.25
C PHE A 585 -0.27 6.90 7.76
N SER A 586 -0.58 6.00 8.67
CA SER A 586 -1.00 4.64 8.39
C SER A 586 -1.78 4.07 9.57
N ASN A 587 -2.67 3.13 9.31
CA ASN A 587 -3.53 2.47 10.31
C ASN A 587 -3.23 0.97 10.46
N THR A 588 -2.01 0.53 10.13
CA THR A 588 -1.58 -0.86 10.26
C THR A 588 -1.28 -1.26 11.71
N VAL A 589 -1.18 -2.56 11.96
CA VAL A 589 -0.84 -3.09 13.31
C VAL A 589 0.51 -2.58 13.82
N VAL A 590 1.52 -2.43 12.94
CA VAL A 590 2.82 -1.86 13.33
C VAL A 590 2.71 -0.37 13.65
N SER A 591 1.84 0.37 12.97
CA SER A 591 1.56 1.78 13.27
C SER A 591 0.85 1.93 14.61
N ALA A 592 -0.03 0.99 14.97
CA ALA A 592 -0.70 0.96 16.27
C ALA A 592 0.30 0.74 17.42
N ALA A 593 1.24 -0.20 17.23
CA ALA A 593 2.30 -0.48 18.22
C ALA A 593 3.25 0.73 18.35
N GLY A 594 3.67 1.33 17.22
CA GLY A 594 4.52 2.53 17.22
C GLY A 594 3.84 3.72 17.91
N LEU A 595 2.56 3.95 17.61
CA LEU A 595 1.75 4.98 18.26
C LEU A 595 1.71 4.79 19.77
N ALA A 596 1.36 3.58 20.24
CA ALA A 596 1.27 3.30 21.67
C ALA A 596 2.62 3.53 22.35
N ARG A 597 3.71 3.02 21.80
CA ARG A 597 5.06 3.23 22.35
C ARG A 597 5.44 4.72 22.41
N ALA A 598 5.10 5.49 21.39
CA ALA A 598 5.37 6.92 21.34
C ALA A 598 4.54 7.70 22.37
N LEU A 599 3.24 7.40 22.50
CA LEU A 599 2.36 8.04 23.47
C LEU A 599 2.83 7.84 24.91
N PHE A 600 3.41 6.70 25.24
CA PHE A 600 3.93 6.38 26.57
C PHE A 600 5.43 6.67 26.73
N GLY A 601 6.08 7.27 25.74
CA GLY A 601 7.49 7.67 25.83
C GLY A 601 8.50 6.52 25.81
N GLU A 602 8.10 5.34 25.35
CA GLU A 602 9.00 4.18 25.21
C GLU A 602 9.98 4.37 24.05
N ILE A 603 9.59 5.14 23.05
CA ILE A 603 10.39 5.55 21.90
C ILE A 603 10.37 7.08 21.73
N PRO A 604 11.42 7.67 21.14
CA PRO A 604 11.40 9.09 20.83
C PRO A 604 10.44 9.39 19.68
N ILE A 605 9.91 10.62 19.64
CA ILE A 605 9.14 11.14 18.52
C ILE A 605 10.02 12.12 17.75
N HIS A 606 10.33 11.80 16.49
CA HIS A 606 11.15 12.62 15.59
C HIS A 606 10.59 12.74 14.18
N GLY A 607 9.44 12.16 13.91
CA GLY A 607 8.77 12.24 12.61
C GLY A 607 8.48 13.69 12.20
N ARG A 608 8.41 13.92 10.90
CA ARG A 608 8.08 15.23 10.31
C ARG A 608 6.94 15.08 9.33
N LEU A 609 6.04 16.06 9.29
CA LEU A 609 4.96 16.07 8.29
C LEU A 609 5.55 16.02 6.89
N PRO A 610 5.27 15.00 6.08
CA PRO A 610 5.68 14.93 4.68
C PRO A 610 4.74 15.72 3.77
N ILE A 611 3.70 16.33 4.34
CA ILE A 611 2.67 17.14 3.69
C ILE A 611 2.34 18.37 4.55
N SER A 612 1.70 19.36 3.93
CA SER A 612 1.10 20.47 4.66
C SER A 612 -0.36 20.15 5.04
N ILE A 613 -0.75 20.41 6.28
CA ILE A 613 -2.14 20.29 6.75
C ILE A 613 -2.73 21.71 6.77
N PRO A 614 -3.65 22.06 5.86
CA PRO A 614 -4.21 23.40 5.76
C PRO A 614 -4.80 23.90 7.08
N GLY A 615 -4.41 25.11 7.47
CA GLY A 615 -4.88 25.74 8.71
C GLY A 615 -4.27 25.18 10.01
N VAL A 616 -3.42 24.15 9.95
CA VAL A 616 -2.80 23.50 11.12
C VAL A 616 -1.28 23.62 11.10
N ALA A 617 -0.61 23.07 10.08
CA ALA A 617 0.84 23.03 10.06
C ALA A 617 1.39 22.85 8.63
N SER A 618 2.56 23.44 8.36
CA SER A 618 3.26 23.25 7.10
C SER A 618 4.09 21.96 7.08
N ARG A 619 4.41 21.47 5.88
CA ARG A 619 5.37 20.39 5.67
C ARG A 619 6.65 20.63 6.48
N GLY A 620 7.25 19.56 7.00
CA GLY A 620 8.45 19.61 7.84
C GLY A 620 8.17 19.88 9.32
N THR A 621 6.94 20.26 9.69
CA THR A 621 6.57 20.43 11.10
C THR A 621 6.64 19.10 11.85
N GLY A 622 7.17 19.16 13.07
CA GLY A 622 7.23 18.04 14.02
C GLY A 622 7.93 18.50 15.30
N ILE A 623 7.37 18.13 16.43
CA ILE A 623 7.93 18.44 17.76
C ILE A 623 8.69 17.23 18.27
N ASP A 624 9.97 17.40 18.58
CA ASP A 624 10.77 16.32 19.14
C ASP A 624 10.36 16.02 20.58
N ARG A 625 10.28 14.73 20.91
CA ARG A 625 10.16 14.22 22.27
C ARG A 625 11.17 13.08 22.46
N ASN A 626 11.99 13.16 23.49
CA ASN A 626 12.88 12.07 23.86
C ASN A 626 12.08 10.93 24.49
N ALA A 627 12.58 9.71 24.35
CA ALA A 627 12.09 8.60 25.15
C ALA A 627 12.33 8.90 26.64
N VAL A 628 11.40 8.50 27.48
CA VAL A 628 11.60 8.48 28.93
C VAL A 628 12.55 7.32 29.21
N ALA A 629 13.70 7.59 29.86
CA ALA A 629 14.62 6.53 30.23
C ALA A 629 13.84 5.48 31.03
N ALA A 630 13.82 4.23 30.56
CA ALA A 630 13.32 3.14 31.35
C ALA A 630 14.09 3.16 32.67
N GLN A 631 13.44 3.39 33.80
CA GLN A 631 14.01 3.08 35.10
C GLN A 631 14.18 1.56 35.11
N VAL A 632 15.38 1.13 34.72
CA VAL A 632 15.80 -0.25 34.83
C VAL A 632 15.86 -0.51 36.33
N GLY A 633 14.78 -1.07 36.86
CA GLY A 633 14.81 -1.73 38.14
C GLY A 633 15.94 -2.75 38.04
N GLY A 634 17.05 -2.49 38.76
CA GLY A 634 18.18 -3.42 38.87
C GLY A 634 17.70 -4.78 39.37
N PRO A 635 18.53 -5.83 39.15
CA PRO A 635 18.20 -7.22 39.43
C PRO A 635 17.84 -7.49 40.87
#